data_d9bc99ce8565ca79b0d0a46e1dab3121
#
_entry.id   d9bc99ce8565ca79b0d0a46e1dab3121
#
_cell.length_a   1.000
_cell.length_b   1.000
_cell.length_c   1.000
_cell.angle_alpha   90.00
_cell.angle_beta   90.00
_cell.angle_gamma   90.00
#
_symmetry.space_group_name_H-M   'P 1'
#
loop_
_entity.id
_entity.type
_entity.pdbx_description
1 polymer ?
#
loop_
_entity_poly.entity_id
_entity_poly.type
_entity_poly.pdbx_seq_one_letter_code
_entity_poly.pdbx_strand_id
1 'polypeptide(L)'
;CAMCFYESFFDCPLTENDKAFLRDYAQVLAEKCSFTYVAESEGQVVGFIIGHYKKGFDKSLAKTHDAKPHYKAWLRCFFKFAFGGYKMSAPFKAQFDLFYKKLKENGKDTPLACDCELMALCSRKDFRKGLGTALWEAFQERCIQSNVKTVRVFTDTDATYTFYEKRGFRLVWEKPYSFGTPGRSLVY
;
A
#
# COMPACT_ATOMS: atom_id res chain seq x y z
N CYS A 1 1.47 -8.78 -7.97
CA CYS A 1 1.27 -7.56 -7.15
C CYS A 1 0.93 -6.32 -7.99
N ALA A 2 1.68 -6.00 -9.09
CA ALA A 2 1.46 -4.78 -9.88
C ALA A 2 0.02 -4.62 -10.39
N MET A 3 -0.58 -5.68 -10.92
CA MET A 3 -1.97 -5.65 -11.40
C MET A 3 -2.98 -5.54 -10.25
N CYS A 4 -2.73 -6.17 -9.10
CA CYS A 4 -3.60 -5.99 -7.91
C CYS A 4 -3.57 -4.53 -7.44
N PHE A 5 -2.39 -3.91 -7.45
CA PHE A 5 -2.24 -2.49 -7.11
C PHE A 5 -2.98 -1.61 -8.12
N TYR A 6 -2.78 -1.84 -9.41
CA TYR A 6 -3.49 -1.11 -10.45
C TYR A 6 -5.02 -1.19 -10.29
N GLU A 7 -5.58 -2.38 -10.20
CA GLU A 7 -7.03 -2.58 -10.11
C GLU A 7 -7.65 -2.06 -8.80
N SER A 8 -6.82 -1.77 -7.80
CA SER A 8 -7.25 -1.19 -6.53
C SER A 8 -7.30 0.33 -6.54
N PHE A 9 -6.46 0.98 -7.35
CA PHE A 9 -6.29 2.44 -7.30
C PHE A 9 -6.50 3.16 -8.63
N PHE A 10 -6.58 2.44 -9.74
CA PHE A 10 -6.68 3.03 -11.09
C PHE A 10 -7.73 2.32 -11.93
N ASP A 11 -8.28 3.03 -12.92
CA ASP A 11 -9.31 2.54 -13.83
C ASP A 11 -9.06 2.91 -15.31
N CYS A 12 -7.95 3.60 -15.61
CA CYS A 12 -7.60 3.99 -16.98
C CYS A 12 -6.93 2.84 -17.76
N PRO A 13 -6.99 2.83 -19.10
CA PRO A 13 -6.26 1.85 -19.90
C PRO A 13 -4.75 1.93 -19.67
N LEU A 14 -4.08 0.77 -19.57
CA LEU A 14 -2.63 0.66 -19.38
C LEU A 14 -1.90 0.39 -20.69
N THR A 15 -0.83 1.12 -20.92
CA THR A 15 0.21 0.79 -21.91
C THR A 15 1.25 -0.16 -21.29
N GLU A 16 2.13 -0.76 -22.11
CA GLU A 16 3.24 -1.58 -21.62
C GLU A 16 4.24 -0.77 -20.77
N ASN A 17 4.41 0.53 -21.08
CA ASN A 17 5.24 1.42 -20.27
C ASN A 17 4.63 1.69 -18.89
N ASP A 18 3.31 1.84 -18.80
CA ASP A 18 2.60 1.97 -17.51
C ASP A 18 2.74 0.71 -16.67
N LYS A 19 2.60 -0.47 -17.29
CA LYS A 19 2.83 -1.76 -16.63
C LYS A 19 4.27 -1.93 -16.15
N ALA A 20 5.26 -1.46 -16.93
CA ALA A 20 6.66 -1.49 -16.52
C ALA A 20 6.90 -0.61 -15.29
N PHE A 21 6.33 0.60 -15.26
CA PHE A 21 6.38 1.47 -14.09
C PHE A 21 5.72 0.81 -12.86
N LEU A 22 4.52 0.26 -13.02
CA LEU A 22 3.78 -0.41 -11.94
C LEU A 22 4.56 -1.60 -11.35
N ARG A 23 5.25 -2.38 -12.19
CA ARG A 23 6.09 -3.48 -11.73
C ARG A 23 7.25 -2.98 -10.86
N ASP A 24 7.97 -1.96 -11.32
CA ASP A 24 9.09 -1.38 -10.57
C ASP A 24 8.60 -0.72 -9.27
N TYR A 25 7.46 -0.03 -9.30
CA TYR A 25 6.85 0.60 -8.12
C TYR A 25 6.38 -0.42 -7.08
N ALA A 26 5.69 -1.48 -7.50
CA ALA A 26 5.26 -2.56 -6.61
C ALA A 26 6.46 -3.28 -5.96
N GLN A 27 7.57 -3.46 -6.70
CA GLN A 27 8.80 -4.00 -6.15
C GLN A 27 9.40 -3.08 -5.08
N VAL A 28 9.45 -1.77 -5.34
CA VAL A 28 9.93 -0.78 -4.35
C VAL A 28 9.08 -0.81 -3.08
N LEU A 29 7.75 -0.90 -3.22
CA LEU A 29 6.86 -1.02 -2.06
C LEU A 29 7.15 -2.28 -1.24
N ALA A 30 7.25 -3.43 -1.90
CA ALA A 30 7.50 -4.72 -1.24
C ALA A 30 8.87 -4.73 -0.53
N GLU A 31 9.92 -4.22 -1.18
CA GLU A 31 11.28 -4.20 -0.62
C GLU A 31 11.44 -3.19 0.53
N LYS A 32 10.68 -2.09 0.52
CA LYS A 32 10.74 -1.04 1.56
C LYS A 32 10.01 -1.43 2.84
N CYS A 33 9.09 -2.36 2.77
CA CYS A 33 8.22 -2.74 3.88
C CYS A 33 8.80 -3.89 4.71
N SER A 34 8.30 -4.06 5.94
CA SER A 34 8.84 -5.05 6.87
C SER A 34 8.39 -6.46 6.54
N PHE A 35 7.19 -6.63 6.01
CA PHE A 35 6.65 -7.92 5.56
C PHE A 35 5.54 -7.75 4.52
N THR A 36 5.39 -8.76 3.68
CA THR A 36 4.36 -8.82 2.63
C THR A 36 3.79 -10.23 2.57
N TYR A 37 2.47 -10.34 2.54
CA TYR A 37 1.79 -11.58 2.20
C TYR A 37 1.12 -11.43 0.85
N VAL A 38 1.15 -12.50 0.07
CA VAL A 38 0.48 -12.59 -1.22
C VAL A 38 -0.52 -13.74 -1.20
N ALA A 39 -1.62 -13.55 -1.92
CA ALA A 39 -2.56 -14.62 -2.21
C ALA A 39 -2.41 -15.00 -3.68
N GLU A 40 -2.34 -16.30 -3.93
CA GLU A 40 -2.19 -16.86 -5.27
C GLU A 40 -3.41 -17.72 -5.63
N SER A 41 -3.81 -17.67 -6.88
CA SER A 41 -4.80 -18.55 -7.48
C SER A 41 -4.29 -18.94 -8.85
N GLU A 42 -4.27 -20.24 -9.16
CA GLU A 42 -3.82 -20.79 -10.45
C GLU A 42 -2.44 -20.27 -10.89
N GLY A 43 -1.49 -20.15 -9.95
CA GLY A 43 -0.14 -19.65 -10.21
C GLY A 43 -0.03 -18.15 -10.45
N GLN A 44 -1.09 -17.39 -10.21
CA GLN A 44 -1.11 -15.93 -10.33
C GLN A 44 -1.35 -15.24 -9.00
N VAL A 45 -0.63 -14.16 -8.75
CA VAL A 45 -0.88 -13.30 -7.58
C VAL A 45 -2.19 -12.55 -7.80
N VAL A 46 -3.19 -12.84 -6.95
CA VAL A 46 -4.53 -12.26 -7.00
C VAL A 46 -4.80 -11.23 -5.92
N GLY A 47 -3.91 -11.14 -4.92
CA GLY A 47 -3.96 -10.11 -3.88
C GLY A 47 -2.69 -10.05 -3.06
N PHE A 48 -2.52 -8.97 -2.31
CA PHE A 48 -1.42 -8.82 -1.36
C PHE A 48 -1.78 -7.85 -0.23
N ILE A 49 -1.08 -8.00 0.89
CA ILE A 49 -1.11 -7.08 2.02
C ILE A 49 0.31 -6.79 2.48
N ILE A 50 0.59 -5.53 2.82
CA ILE A 50 1.92 -5.08 3.19
C ILE A 50 1.88 -4.41 4.57
N GLY A 51 2.79 -4.80 5.45
CA GLY A 51 3.01 -4.20 6.76
C GLY A 51 4.39 -3.60 6.92
N HIS A 52 4.47 -2.50 7.66
CA HIS A 52 5.72 -1.82 7.96
C HIS A 52 5.82 -1.49 9.45
N TYR A 53 6.81 -2.07 10.14
CA TYR A 53 7.12 -1.73 11.53
C TYR A 53 7.73 -0.34 11.62
N LYS A 54 7.23 0.46 12.55
CA LYS A 54 7.70 1.84 12.74
C LYS A 54 9.01 1.90 13.52
N LYS A 55 9.71 3.04 13.42
CA LYS A 55 10.92 3.32 14.20
C LYS A 55 10.65 3.17 15.70
N GLY A 56 11.52 2.44 16.39
CA GLY A 56 11.37 2.17 17.83
C GLY A 56 10.70 0.84 18.17
N PHE A 57 10.01 0.22 17.22
CA PHE A 57 9.52 -1.14 17.41
C PHE A 57 10.69 -2.14 17.38
N ASP A 58 10.74 -3.05 18.36
CA ASP A 58 11.84 -4.03 18.45
C ASP A 58 11.76 -5.05 17.29
N LYS A 59 12.61 -4.81 16.31
CA LYS A 59 12.73 -5.67 15.13
C LYS A 59 13.36 -7.02 15.42
N SER A 60 13.93 -7.24 16.61
CA SER A 60 14.54 -8.53 16.98
C SER A 60 13.50 -9.64 17.08
N LEU A 61 12.25 -9.27 17.41
CA LEU A 61 11.09 -10.15 17.43
C LEU A 61 10.51 -10.40 16.01
N ALA A 62 10.85 -9.55 15.07
CA ALA A 62 10.36 -9.59 13.69
C ALA A 62 11.24 -10.42 12.74
N LYS A 63 12.02 -11.37 13.27
CA LYS A 63 13.01 -12.18 12.54
C LYS A 63 12.43 -13.05 11.44
N THR A 64 12.05 -12.49 10.30
CA THR A 64 11.84 -13.31 9.09
C THR A 64 12.07 -12.59 7.76
N HIS A 65 12.51 -11.36 7.76
CA HIS A 65 13.07 -10.80 6.53
C HIS A 65 14.37 -10.07 6.87
N ASP A 66 15.50 -10.68 6.48
CA ASP A 66 16.72 -9.94 6.14
C ASP A 66 16.44 -9.05 4.92
N ALA A 67 15.46 -8.18 5.01
CA ALA A 67 15.28 -7.10 4.08
C ALA A 67 16.44 -6.11 4.32
N LYS A 68 17.61 -6.47 3.85
CA LYS A 68 18.62 -5.47 3.52
C LYS A 68 17.89 -4.47 2.64
N PRO A 69 17.90 -3.17 2.97
CA PRO A 69 17.23 -2.18 2.14
C PRO A 69 17.78 -2.31 0.73
N HIS A 70 16.96 -2.85 -0.17
CA HIS A 70 17.35 -3.05 -1.56
C HIS A 70 17.24 -1.69 -2.26
N TYR A 71 18.17 -0.79 -1.98
CA TYR A 71 18.31 0.51 -2.65
C TYR A 71 18.34 0.38 -4.18
N LYS A 72 18.64 -0.81 -4.70
CA LYS A 72 18.74 -1.04 -6.15
C LYS A 72 17.41 -0.84 -6.88
N ALA A 73 16.31 -1.40 -6.37
CA ALA A 73 14.99 -1.20 -7.00
C ALA A 73 14.54 0.26 -6.89
N TRP A 74 14.73 0.87 -5.72
CA TRP A 74 14.43 2.29 -5.51
C TRP A 74 15.27 3.19 -6.43
N LEU A 75 16.59 2.98 -6.50
CA LEU A 75 17.47 3.74 -7.38
C LEU A 75 17.07 3.57 -8.86
N ARG A 76 16.80 2.33 -9.29
CA ARG A 76 16.34 2.05 -10.65
C ARG A 76 15.05 2.81 -10.97
N CYS A 77 14.07 2.74 -10.07
CA CYS A 77 12.80 3.42 -10.23
C CYS A 77 12.99 4.94 -10.26
N PHE A 78 13.78 5.48 -9.33
CA PHE A 78 14.10 6.92 -9.24
C PHE A 78 14.80 7.44 -10.50
N PHE A 79 15.86 6.78 -10.95
CA PHE A 79 16.58 7.20 -12.15
C PHE A 79 15.71 7.12 -13.40
N LYS A 80 14.97 6.04 -13.61
CA LYS A 80 14.03 5.95 -14.72
C LYS A 80 12.96 7.05 -14.66
N PHE A 81 12.46 7.41 -13.48
CA PHE A 81 11.49 8.48 -13.32
C PHE A 81 12.12 9.85 -13.61
N ALA A 82 13.28 10.15 -13.02
CA ALA A 82 13.97 11.43 -13.16
C ALA A 82 14.46 11.71 -14.60
N PHE A 83 14.88 10.68 -15.31
CA PHE A 83 15.42 10.82 -16.69
C PHE A 83 14.41 10.45 -17.79
N GLY A 84 13.11 10.41 -17.47
CA GLY A 84 12.06 10.16 -18.46
C GLY A 84 12.04 8.74 -19.04
N GLY A 85 12.67 7.78 -18.35
CA GLY A 85 12.70 6.37 -18.76
C GLY A 85 11.34 5.65 -18.69
N TYR A 86 10.35 6.22 -17.99
CA TYR A 86 8.96 5.77 -18.05
C TYR A 86 8.16 6.72 -18.95
N LYS A 87 7.83 6.27 -20.12
CA LYS A 87 6.91 6.98 -21.04
C LYS A 87 5.47 6.63 -20.66
N MET A 88 5.05 7.08 -19.46
CA MET A 88 3.68 6.85 -18.98
C MET A 88 2.66 7.53 -19.89
N SER A 89 1.52 6.85 -20.10
CA SER A 89 0.38 7.44 -20.79
C SER A 89 -0.20 8.62 -20.01
N ALA A 90 -0.73 9.63 -20.70
CA ALA A 90 -1.27 10.81 -20.03
C ALA A 90 -2.41 10.47 -19.04
N PRO A 91 -3.37 9.57 -19.35
CA PRO A 91 -4.42 9.18 -18.43
C PRO A 91 -3.87 8.52 -17.14
N PHE A 92 -2.93 7.57 -17.30
CA PHE A 92 -2.34 6.88 -16.15
C PHE A 92 -1.51 7.84 -15.30
N LYS A 93 -0.70 8.71 -15.94
CA LYS A 93 0.09 9.71 -15.21
C LYS A 93 -0.79 10.65 -14.39
N ALA A 94 -1.91 11.12 -14.93
CA ALA A 94 -2.82 12.00 -14.21
C ALA A 94 -3.42 11.33 -12.97
N GLN A 95 -3.86 10.07 -13.08
CA GLN A 95 -4.37 9.31 -11.94
C GLN A 95 -3.28 9.00 -10.91
N PHE A 96 -2.07 8.66 -11.36
CA PHE A 96 -0.93 8.41 -10.47
C PHE A 96 -0.50 9.69 -9.71
N ASP A 97 -0.47 10.84 -10.39
CA ASP A 97 -0.15 12.13 -9.76
C ASP A 97 -1.19 12.48 -8.67
N LEU A 98 -2.48 12.22 -8.93
CA LEU A 98 -3.54 12.40 -7.94
C LEU A 98 -3.38 11.45 -6.76
N PHE A 99 -3.15 10.16 -7.01
CA PHE A 99 -2.86 9.16 -5.98
C PHE A 99 -1.67 9.59 -5.11
N TYR A 100 -0.59 10.06 -5.73
CA TYR A 100 0.60 10.52 -5.01
C TYR A 100 0.35 11.79 -4.18
N LYS A 101 -0.49 12.71 -4.65
CA LYS A 101 -0.93 13.88 -3.87
C LYS A 101 -1.70 13.43 -2.61
N LYS A 102 -2.63 12.49 -2.74
CA LYS A 102 -3.37 11.92 -1.62
C LYS A 102 -2.41 11.31 -0.58
N LEU A 103 -1.45 10.49 -1.01
CA LEU A 103 -0.44 9.92 -0.11
C LEU A 103 0.38 10.98 0.63
N LYS A 104 0.74 12.06 -0.03
CA LYS A 104 1.50 13.16 0.60
C LYS A 104 0.71 13.92 1.64
N GLU A 105 -0.59 14.07 1.48
CA GLU A 105 -1.44 14.71 2.49
C GLU A 105 -1.60 13.85 3.73
N ASN A 106 -1.73 12.55 3.56
CA ASN A 106 -1.89 11.61 4.66
C ASN A 106 -0.71 11.58 5.65
N GLY A 107 0.48 11.99 5.22
CA GLY A 107 1.71 11.89 6.04
C GLY A 107 2.08 13.12 6.86
N LYS A 108 1.44 14.28 6.64
CA LYS A 108 1.96 15.56 7.14
C LYS A 108 1.60 15.90 8.59
N ASP A 109 0.46 15.48 9.07
CA ASP A 109 -0.11 16.00 10.34
C ASP A 109 -0.63 14.90 11.27
N THR A 110 -0.21 13.66 11.10
CA THR A 110 -0.78 12.55 11.89
C THR A 110 0.02 12.32 13.17
N PRO A 111 -0.53 12.65 14.33
CA PRO A 111 0.18 12.66 15.62
C PRO A 111 0.34 11.26 16.26
N LEU A 112 -0.17 10.20 15.65
CA LEU A 112 -0.30 8.92 16.32
C LEU A 112 0.92 8.04 16.09
N ALA A 113 1.63 7.76 17.17
CA ALA A 113 2.59 6.66 17.22
C ALA A 113 1.86 5.32 17.03
N CYS A 114 2.48 4.43 16.25
CA CYS A 114 2.00 3.05 16.11
C CYS A 114 3.20 2.11 15.98
N ASP A 115 2.99 0.83 16.32
CA ASP A 115 4.02 -0.18 16.17
C ASP A 115 4.14 -0.64 14.72
N CYS A 116 3.01 -0.78 14.05
CA CYS A 116 2.93 -1.25 12.66
C CYS A 116 1.96 -0.39 11.85
N GLU A 117 2.29 -0.17 10.59
CA GLU A 117 1.40 0.46 9.62
C GLU A 117 1.02 -0.55 8.53
N LEU A 118 -0.28 -0.67 8.28
CA LEU A 118 -0.80 -1.35 7.10
C LEU A 118 -0.65 -0.42 5.92
N MET A 119 0.34 -0.71 5.06
CA MET A 119 0.74 0.16 3.95
C MET A 119 -0.12 0.00 2.71
N ALA A 120 -0.58 -1.22 2.43
CA ALA A 120 -1.46 -1.53 1.31
C ALA A 120 -2.18 -2.85 1.53
N LEU A 121 -3.42 -2.92 1.11
CA LEU A 121 -4.23 -4.12 0.95
C LEU A 121 -4.88 -4.04 -0.43
N CYS A 122 -4.46 -4.89 -1.34
CA CYS A 122 -4.89 -4.86 -2.74
C CYS A 122 -5.32 -6.25 -3.21
N SER A 123 -6.35 -6.28 -4.06
CA SER A 123 -6.81 -7.52 -4.70
C SER A 123 -7.29 -7.26 -6.12
N ARG A 124 -7.20 -8.30 -6.97
CA ARG A 124 -7.84 -8.32 -8.29
C ARG A 124 -9.36 -8.23 -8.13
N LYS A 125 -10.02 -7.52 -9.04
CA LYS A 125 -11.47 -7.27 -8.97
C LYS A 125 -12.29 -8.56 -8.93
N ASP A 126 -11.88 -9.54 -9.71
CA ASP A 126 -12.57 -10.83 -9.83
C ASP A 126 -12.41 -11.76 -8.61
N PHE A 127 -11.45 -11.45 -7.73
CA PHE A 127 -11.09 -12.27 -6.56
C PHE A 127 -11.42 -11.61 -5.21
N ARG A 128 -12.23 -10.57 -5.20
CA ARG A 128 -12.49 -9.78 -3.96
C ARG A 128 -13.26 -10.53 -2.87
N LYS A 129 -14.07 -11.55 -3.25
CA LYS A 129 -14.87 -12.30 -2.28
C LYS A 129 -14.00 -13.09 -1.30
N GLY A 130 -13.96 -12.64 -0.04
CA GLY A 130 -13.23 -13.32 1.04
C GLY A 130 -11.71 -13.06 1.06
N LEU A 131 -11.10 -12.73 -0.07
CA LEU A 131 -9.65 -12.59 -0.19
C LEU A 131 -9.06 -11.53 0.75
N GLY A 132 -9.71 -10.37 0.84
CA GLY A 132 -9.28 -9.32 1.76
C GLY A 132 -9.31 -9.76 3.22
N THR A 133 -10.26 -10.63 3.59
CA THR A 133 -10.33 -11.22 4.94
C THR A 133 -9.17 -12.17 5.18
N ALA A 134 -8.90 -13.10 4.28
CA ALA A 134 -7.78 -14.03 4.43
C ALA A 134 -6.41 -13.32 4.51
N LEU A 135 -6.19 -12.29 3.69
CA LEU A 135 -4.97 -11.48 3.75
C LEU A 135 -4.87 -10.71 5.08
N TRP A 136 -5.99 -10.19 5.57
CA TRP A 136 -6.04 -9.52 6.86
C TRP A 136 -5.73 -10.47 8.02
N GLU A 137 -6.28 -11.67 8.02
CA GLU A 137 -6.01 -12.69 9.03
C GLU A 137 -4.53 -13.04 9.10
N ALA A 138 -3.87 -13.25 7.95
CA ALA A 138 -2.42 -13.48 7.89
C ALA A 138 -1.61 -12.28 8.42
N PHE A 139 -2.04 -11.06 8.10
CA PHE A 139 -1.43 -9.84 8.63
C PHE A 139 -1.59 -9.74 10.15
N GLN A 140 -2.80 -10.00 10.64
CA GLN A 140 -3.11 -9.95 12.08
C GLN A 140 -2.31 -11.00 12.86
N GLU A 141 -2.24 -12.22 12.35
CA GLU A 141 -1.43 -13.28 12.95
C GLU A 141 0.05 -12.84 13.05
N ARG A 142 0.59 -12.26 12.00
CA ARG A 142 1.95 -11.73 12.00
C ARG A 142 2.15 -10.62 13.03
N CYS A 143 1.19 -9.73 13.17
CA CYS A 143 1.23 -8.68 14.20
C CYS A 143 1.24 -9.27 15.61
N ILE A 144 0.40 -10.28 15.87
CA ILE A 144 0.35 -10.98 17.14
C ILE A 144 1.70 -11.66 17.46
N GLN A 145 2.24 -12.44 16.52
CA GLN A 145 3.53 -13.13 16.64
C GLN A 145 4.69 -12.16 16.91
N SER A 146 4.59 -10.94 16.37
CA SER A 146 5.60 -9.88 16.54
C SER A 146 5.32 -8.97 17.74
N ASN A 147 4.32 -9.29 18.59
CA ASN A 147 3.92 -8.50 19.77
C ASN A 147 3.53 -7.04 19.43
N VAL A 148 3.01 -6.78 18.22
CA VAL A 148 2.46 -5.49 17.80
C VAL A 148 1.22 -5.18 18.65
N LYS A 149 1.17 -4.01 19.27
CA LYS A 149 0.03 -3.57 20.11
C LYS A 149 -0.90 -2.63 19.34
N THR A 150 -0.33 -1.85 18.43
CA THR A 150 -1.08 -0.83 17.68
C THR A 150 -0.79 -0.91 16.19
N VAL A 151 -1.86 -0.96 15.40
CA VAL A 151 -1.81 -0.92 13.93
C VAL A 151 -2.51 0.33 13.45
N ARG A 152 -1.88 1.02 12.52
CA ARG A 152 -2.45 2.19 11.85
C ARG A 152 -2.65 1.90 10.37
N VAL A 153 -3.71 2.46 9.80
CA VAL A 153 -3.94 2.46 8.35
C VAL A 153 -4.29 3.86 7.88
N PHE A 154 -3.67 4.28 6.79
CA PHE A 154 -4.09 5.44 6.01
C PHE A 154 -4.98 4.98 4.87
N THR A 155 -6.12 5.63 4.72
CA THR A 155 -7.07 5.36 3.64
C THR A 155 -7.80 6.64 3.27
N ASP A 156 -8.79 6.54 2.42
CA ASP A 156 -9.63 7.68 2.03
C ASP A 156 -11.08 7.22 1.78
N THR A 157 -11.95 8.21 1.56
CA THR A 157 -13.36 7.96 1.30
C THR A 157 -13.65 7.32 -0.07
N ASP A 158 -12.67 7.29 -0.98
CA ASP A 158 -12.80 6.62 -2.28
C ASP A 158 -12.48 5.12 -2.17
N ALA A 159 -11.78 4.72 -1.09
CA ALA A 159 -11.47 3.33 -0.80
C ALA A 159 -12.60 2.63 -0.02
N THR A 160 -12.51 1.31 0.12
CA THR A 160 -13.45 0.53 0.94
C THR A 160 -13.07 0.64 2.43
N TYR A 161 -13.09 1.86 2.99
CA TYR A 161 -12.68 2.13 4.37
C TYR A 161 -13.53 1.41 5.42
N THR A 162 -14.80 1.11 5.14
CA THR A 162 -15.68 0.32 6.01
C THR A 162 -15.16 -1.09 6.27
N PHE A 163 -14.21 -1.57 5.45
CA PHE A 163 -13.50 -2.81 5.70
C PHE A 163 -12.74 -2.78 7.04
N TYR A 164 -12.13 -1.66 7.37
CA TYR A 164 -11.36 -1.46 8.60
C TYR A 164 -12.28 -1.30 9.80
N GLU A 165 -13.36 -0.52 9.67
CA GLU A 165 -14.36 -0.34 10.73
C GLU A 165 -14.96 -1.67 11.19
N LYS A 166 -15.33 -2.55 10.24
CA LYS A 166 -15.84 -3.90 10.51
C LYS A 166 -14.84 -4.80 11.25
N ARG A 167 -13.56 -4.41 11.32
CA ARG A 167 -12.47 -5.12 12.00
C ARG A 167 -12.04 -4.46 13.30
N GLY A 168 -12.84 -3.50 13.79
CA GLY A 168 -12.61 -2.85 15.06
C GLY A 168 -11.62 -1.69 15.02
N PHE A 169 -11.18 -1.27 13.85
CA PHE A 169 -10.42 -0.04 13.73
C PHE A 169 -11.30 1.16 14.09
N ARG A 170 -10.71 2.13 14.76
CA ARG A 170 -11.39 3.37 15.14
C ARG A 170 -10.82 4.53 14.33
N LEU A 171 -11.70 5.34 13.76
CA LEU A 171 -11.29 6.57 13.10
C LEU A 171 -10.69 7.51 14.15
N VAL A 172 -9.44 7.91 13.94
CA VAL A 172 -8.69 8.76 14.89
C VAL A 172 -8.36 10.12 14.31
N TRP A 173 -8.41 10.26 12.98
CA TRP A 173 -8.20 11.52 12.29
C TRP A 173 -8.84 11.49 10.91
N GLU A 174 -9.39 12.62 10.49
CA GLU A 174 -9.90 12.85 9.14
C GLU A 174 -9.63 14.29 8.69
N LYS A 175 -9.42 14.45 7.38
CA LYS A 175 -9.23 15.78 6.78
C LYS A 175 -9.75 15.77 5.33
N PRO A 176 -10.53 16.79 4.92
CA PRO A 176 -10.84 17.02 3.50
C PRO A 176 -9.55 17.20 2.68
N TYR A 177 -9.54 16.77 1.43
CA TYR A 177 -8.40 17.04 0.55
C TYR A 177 -8.22 18.54 0.30
N SER A 178 -6.97 19.01 0.37
CA SER A 178 -6.64 20.42 0.18
C SER A 178 -6.62 20.88 -1.29
N PHE A 179 -6.66 19.95 -2.23
CA PHE A 179 -6.48 20.19 -3.67
C PHE A 179 -7.80 20.19 -4.47
N GLY A 180 -8.93 20.42 -3.82
CA GLY A 180 -10.23 20.65 -4.48
C GLY A 180 -10.90 19.39 -5.05
N THR A 181 -10.36 18.18 -4.84
CA THR A 181 -11.04 16.94 -5.17
C THR A 181 -12.00 16.58 -4.04
N PRO A 182 -13.25 16.17 -4.33
CA PRO A 182 -14.15 15.65 -3.31
C PRO A 182 -13.53 14.47 -2.55
N GLY A 183 -13.84 14.36 -1.26
CA GLY A 183 -13.36 13.26 -0.43
C GLY A 183 -12.49 13.70 0.74
N ARG A 184 -12.12 12.72 1.56
CA ARG A 184 -11.37 12.91 2.80
C ARG A 184 -10.29 11.87 2.94
N SER A 185 -9.15 12.27 3.48
CA SER A 185 -8.16 11.37 4.06
C SER A 185 -8.65 10.87 5.41
N LEU A 186 -8.48 9.59 5.68
CA LEU A 186 -8.90 8.92 6.91
C LEU A 186 -7.72 8.18 7.53
N VAL A 187 -7.62 8.23 8.86
CA VAL A 187 -6.63 7.46 9.62
C VAL A 187 -7.33 6.67 10.70
N TYR A 188 -7.10 5.38 10.69
CA TYR A 188 -7.58 4.43 11.67
C TYR A 188 -6.45 3.84 12.47
#